data_a58e40b84e67951334e7f874dbb2646f
#
_entry.id   a58e40b84e67951334e7f874dbb2646f
#
_cell.length_a   1.000
_cell.length_b   1.000
_cell.length_c   1.000
_cell.angle_alpha   90.00
_cell.angle_beta   90.00
_cell.angle_gamma   90.00
#
_symmetry.space_group_name_H-M   'P 1'
#
loop_
_entity.id
_entity.type
_entity.pdbx_description
1 polymer ?
#
loop_
_entity_poly.entity_id
_entity_poly.type
_entity_poly.pdbx_seq_one_letter_code
_entity_poly.pdbx_strand_id
1 'polypeptide(L)'
;MSGIQATDEARETYQKLSRSKIQYVVFKIDKVDGTEVIALDCIGEKVKGDEGQDACWEDFCSKLPENEGRYGVFDLRWTQDDGRKRDSVCFVSWTPDGAKIRQKMMYGATQESFKGSLDGIKSTIVAHDASDLTDERASVLKK
;
A
#
# COMPACT_ATOMS: atom_id res chain seq x y z
N MET A 1 -1.24 -1.35 -21.29
CA MET A 1 -2.12 -1.71 -20.16
C MET A 1 -2.01 -3.21 -19.88
N SER A 2 -1.77 -3.58 -18.64
CA SER A 2 -1.53 -4.99 -18.30
C SER A 2 -2.79 -5.86 -18.32
N GLY A 3 -3.96 -5.27 -18.12
CA GLY A 3 -5.21 -6.01 -18.05
C GLY A 3 -5.44 -6.79 -16.77
N ILE A 4 -4.52 -6.72 -15.81
CA ILE A 4 -4.65 -7.44 -14.54
C ILE A 4 -5.69 -6.72 -13.67
N GLN A 5 -6.69 -7.46 -13.23
CA GLN A 5 -7.80 -6.91 -12.46
C GLN A 5 -7.72 -7.31 -10.99
N ALA A 6 -8.24 -6.46 -10.12
CA ALA A 6 -8.36 -6.79 -8.70
C ALA A 6 -9.53 -7.74 -8.47
N THR A 7 -9.37 -8.66 -7.52
CA THR A 7 -10.47 -9.54 -7.11
C THR A 7 -11.53 -8.74 -6.35
N ASP A 8 -12.73 -9.31 -6.26
CA ASP A 8 -13.81 -8.69 -5.47
C ASP A 8 -13.40 -8.55 -4.01
N GLU A 9 -12.73 -9.56 -3.45
CA GLU A 9 -12.22 -9.52 -2.09
C GLU A 9 -11.25 -8.35 -1.89
N ALA A 10 -10.34 -8.14 -2.83
CA ALA A 10 -9.37 -7.04 -2.75
C ALA A 10 -10.10 -5.69 -2.77
N ARG A 11 -11.06 -5.52 -3.67
CA ARG A 11 -11.83 -4.27 -3.77
C ARG A 11 -12.67 -4.01 -2.53
N GLU A 12 -13.35 -5.04 -2.01
CA GLU A 12 -14.17 -4.92 -0.80
C GLU A 12 -13.31 -4.57 0.42
N THR A 13 -12.11 -5.16 0.50
CA THR A 13 -11.19 -4.88 1.60
C THR A 13 -10.70 -3.42 1.56
N TYR A 14 -10.41 -2.92 0.37
CA TYR A 14 -10.06 -1.50 0.22
C TYR A 14 -11.19 -0.59 0.70
N GLN A 15 -12.44 -0.95 0.42
CA GLN A 15 -13.60 -0.17 0.90
C GLN A 15 -13.62 -0.08 2.43
N LYS A 16 -13.24 -1.15 3.12
CA LYS A 16 -13.13 -1.13 4.59
C LYS A 16 -12.08 -0.12 5.04
N LEU A 17 -10.95 -0.03 4.34
CA LEU A 17 -9.91 0.95 4.66
C LEU A 17 -10.43 2.37 4.43
N SER A 18 -11.10 2.61 3.32
CA SER A 18 -11.64 3.94 2.99
C SER A 18 -12.70 4.40 3.99
N ARG A 19 -13.36 3.44 4.67
CA ARG A 19 -14.34 3.72 5.73
C ARG A 19 -13.68 3.72 7.11
N SER A 20 -12.36 3.75 7.18
CA SER A 20 -11.58 3.80 8.42
C SER A 20 -11.79 2.60 9.34
N LYS A 21 -12.07 1.43 8.77
CA LYS A 21 -12.27 0.19 9.56
C LYS A 21 -11.00 -0.63 9.74
N ILE A 22 -10.02 -0.45 8.86
CA ILE A 22 -8.70 -1.10 8.95
C ILE A 22 -7.63 -0.06 8.70
N GLN A 23 -6.40 -0.33 9.15
CA GLN A 23 -5.30 0.63 9.05
C GLN A 23 -4.51 0.48 7.76
N TYR A 24 -4.30 -0.73 7.29
CA TYR A 24 -3.60 -0.96 6.04
C TYR A 24 -4.08 -2.24 5.37
N VAL A 25 -3.78 -2.34 4.07
CA VAL A 25 -4.03 -3.55 3.29
C VAL A 25 -2.84 -3.77 2.38
N VAL A 26 -2.43 -5.02 2.22
CA VAL A 26 -1.37 -5.41 1.30
C VAL A 26 -1.98 -6.31 0.23
N PHE A 27 -1.68 -6.00 -1.02
CA PHE A 27 -2.12 -6.75 -2.19
C PHE A 27 -0.94 -7.37 -2.90
N LYS A 28 -1.18 -8.49 -3.56
CA LYS A 28 -0.16 -9.13 -4.40
C LYS A 28 -0.76 -9.50 -5.75
N ILE A 29 0.07 -9.56 -6.77
CA ILE A 29 -0.35 -10.12 -8.06
C ILE A 29 -0.15 -11.63 -7.95
N ASP A 30 -1.23 -12.36 -8.08
CA ASP A 30 -1.26 -13.82 -7.92
C ASP A 30 -1.89 -14.44 -9.16
N LYS A 31 -1.71 -15.75 -9.32
CA LYS A 31 -2.27 -16.47 -10.44
C LYS A 31 -3.36 -17.41 -9.96
N VAL A 32 -4.58 -17.20 -10.43
CA VAL A 32 -5.75 -18.00 -10.07
C VAL A 32 -6.34 -18.57 -11.35
N ASP A 33 -6.41 -19.89 -11.43
CA ASP A 33 -6.92 -20.59 -12.62
C ASP A 33 -6.24 -20.13 -13.92
N GLY A 34 -4.92 -19.92 -13.86
CA GLY A 34 -4.12 -19.49 -15.01
C GLY A 34 -4.18 -18.01 -15.35
N THR A 35 -4.96 -17.23 -14.59
CA THR A 35 -5.13 -15.79 -14.83
C THR A 35 -4.48 -14.98 -13.70
N GLU A 36 -3.69 -13.98 -14.07
CA GLU A 36 -3.09 -13.08 -13.08
C GLU A 36 -4.11 -12.08 -12.57
N VAL A 37 -4.20 -11.95 -11.24
CA VAL A 37 -5.14 -11.05 -10.57
C VAL A 37 -4.41 -10.32 -9.44
N ILE A 38 -4.97 -9.18 -9.02
CA ILE A 38 -4.50 -8.49 -7.82
C ILE A 38 -5.36 -9.03 -6.67
N ALA A 39 -4.73 -9.80 -5.80
CA ALA A 39 -5.40 -10.48 -4.70
C ALA A 39 -5.03 -9.86 -3.37
N LEU A 40 -5.89 -10.07 -2.36
CA LEU A 40 -5.59 -9.67 -0.99
C LEU A 40 -4.47 -10.53 -0.42
N ASP A 41 -3.46 -9.90 0.18
CA ASP A 41 -2.40 -10.61 0.90
C ASP A 41 -2.66 -10.58 2.41
N CYS A 42 -2.74 -9.38 3.00
CA CYS A 42 -3.03 -9.24 4.43
C CYS A 42 -3.58 -7.85 4.74
N ILE A 43 -4.08 -7.70 5.96
CA ILE A 43 -4.60 -6.43 6.45
C ILE A 43 -4.02 -6.13 7.83
N GLY A 44 -4.07 -4.85 8.23
CA GLY A 44 -3.70 -4.43 9.57
C GLY A 44 -4.89 -3.78 10.26
N GLU A 45 -5.09 -4.12 11.52
CA GLU A 45 -6.20 -3.60 12.30
C GLU A 45 -6.04 -2.10 12.57
N LYS A 46 -7.16 -1.41 12.70
CA LYS A 46 -7.21 0.02 12.96
C LYS A 46 -6.54 0.36 14.30
N VAL A 47 -5.62 1.35 14.28
CA VAL A 47 -5.05 1.92 15.49
C VAL A 47 -5.76 3.23 15.82
N LYS A 48 -5.83 3.57 17.11
CA LYS A 48 -6.53 4.77 17.58
C LYS A 48 -5.60 5.98 17.55
N GLY A 49 -6.08 7.07 16.97
CA GLY A 49 -5.35 8.33 16.94
C GLY A 49 -3.98 8.22 16.32
N ASP A 50 -3.03 9.00 16.82
CA ASP A 50 -1.64 8.99 16.35
C ASP A 50 -0.79 7.96 17.07
N GLU A 51 -1.27 7.47 18.22
CA GLU A 51 -0.55 6.45 18.98
C GLU A 51 -0.56 5.14 18.21
N GLY A 52 0.58 4.48 18.16
CA GLY A 52 0.70 3.22 17.46
C GLY A 52 0.87 3.33 15.94
N GLN A 53 0.82 4.54 15.38
CA GLN A 53 1.01 4.72 13.92
C GLN A 53 2.40 4.24 13.48
N ASP A 54 3.44 4.56 14.24
CA ASP A 54 4.81 4.15 13.88
C ASP A 54 4.95 2.63 13.96
N ALA A 55 4.45 2.01 15.02
CA ALA A 55 4.50 0.55 15.18
C ALA A 55 3.68 -0.14 14.09
N CYS A 56 2.53 0.42 13.73
CA CYS A 56 1.68 -0.13 12.69
C CYS A 56 2.35 -0.01 11.31
N TRP A 57 3.04 1.11 11.06
CA TRP A 57 3.79 1.28 9.82
C TRP A 57 4.93 0.26 9.73
N GLU A 58 5.64 0.02 10.82
CA GLU A 58 6.69 -1.00 10.86
C GLU A 58 6.12 -2.40 10.60
N ASP A 59 4.94 -2.69 11.17
CA ASP A 59 4.25 -3.94 10.92
C ASP A 59 3.89 -4.08 9.44
N PHE A 60 3.36 -3.02 8.84
CA PHE A 60 3.06 -2.98 7.40
C PHE A 60 4.32 -3.26 6.59
N CYS A 61 5.42 -2.59 6.89
CA CYS A 61 6.68 -2.78 6.17
C CYS A 61 7.19 -4.22 6.29
N SER A 62 6.94 -4.87 7.43
CA SER A 62 7.36 -6.25 7.64
C SER A 62 6.63 -7.25 6.75
N LYS A 63 5.49 -6.85 6.19
CA LYS A 63 4.72 -7.68 5.26
C LYS A 63 5.21 -7.60 3.82
N LEU A 64 6.15 -6.69 3.55
CA LEU A 64 6.69 -6.48 2.21
C LEU A 64 7.94 -7.35 2.04
N PRO A 65 7.90 -8.37 1.15
CA PRO A 65 9.01 -9.31 1.03
C PRO A 65 10.23 -8.71 0.34
N GLU A 66 11.41 -9.26 0.60
CA GLU A 66 12.66 -8.78 0.03
C GLU A 66 12.84 -9.07 -1.45
N ASN A 67 12.12 -10.06 -1.97
CA ASN A 67 12.34 -10.58 -3.33
C ASN A 67 11.08 -10.69 -4.17
N GLU A 68 9.98 -10.08 -3.74
CA GLU A 68 8.72 -10.07 -4.51
C GLU A 68 8.07 -8.71 -4.42
N GLY A 69 7.35 -8.32 -5.48
CA GLY A 69 6.58 -7.10 -5.49
C GLY A 69 5.33 -7.20 -4.61
N ARG A 70 4.85 -6.04 -4.18
CA ARG A 70 3.56 -5.90 -3.48
C ARG A 70 3.01 -4.52 -3.74
N TYR A 71 1.70 -4.37 -3.57
CA TYR A 71 1.07 -3.07 -3.43
C TYR A 71 0.53 -2.98 -2.02
N GLY A 72 0.45 -1.77 -1.50
CA GLY A 72 -0.16 -1.54 -0.20
C GLY A 72 -0.93 -0.26 -0.19
N VAL A 73 -1.86 -0.13 0.74
CA VAL A 73 -2.52 1.13 1.03
C VAL A 73 -2.52 1.29 2.54
N PHE A 74 -2.04 2.43 3.00
CA PHE A 74 -1.95 2.75 4.42
C PHE A 74 -2.71 4.05 4.70
N ASP A 75 -3.56 4.01 5.71
CA ASP A 75 -4.29 5.19 6.16
C ASP A 75 -3.40 5.95 7.17
N LEU A 76 -2.56 6.85 6.62
CA LEU A 76 -1.64 7.64 7.44
C LEU A 76 -2.41 8.72 8.21
N ARG A 77 -2.13 8.85 9.49
CA ARG A 77 -2.71 9.89 10.34
C ARG A 77 -1.62 10.46 11.23
N TRP A 78 -1.62 11.79 11.35
CA TRP A 78 -0.63 12.46 12.18
C TRP A 78 -1.18 13.80 12.67
N THR A 79 -0.49 14.38 13.68
CA THR A 79 -0.82 15.71 14.18
C THR A 79 0.35 16.62 13.82
N GLN A 80 0.03 17.75 13.19
CA GLN A 80 1.03 18.76 12.85
C GLN A 80 1.51 19.50 14.10
N ASP A 81 2.65 20.20 13.98
CA ASP A 81 3.22 20.98 15.08
C ASP A 81 2.25 22.04 15.62
N ASP A 82 1.34 22.54 14.78
CA ASP A 82 0.31 23.50 15.18
C ASP A 82 -0.93 22.85 15.82
N GLY A 83 -0.90 21.55 16.04
CA GLY A 83 -1.99 20.81 16.66
C GLY A 83 -3.07 20.31 15.72
N ARG A 84 -3.00 20.67 14.44
CA ARG A 84 -4.01 20.21 13.46
C ARG A 84 -3.81 18.74 13.12
N LYS A 85 -4.92 18.01 13.08
CA LYS A 85 -4.89 16.61 12.68
C LYS A 85 -4.95 16.49 11.17
N ARG A 86 -4.08 15.62 10.63
CA ARG A 86 -3.99 15.37 9.19
C ARG A 86 -4.14 13.89 8.90
N ASP A 87 -4.58 13.58 7.70
CA ASP A 87 -4.63 12.20 7.21
C ASP A 87 -4.29 12.15 5.74
N SER A 88 -3.85 10.98 5.29
CA SER A 88 -3.59 10.73 3.88
C SER A 88 -3.70 9.23 3.62
N VAL A 89 -4.61 8.86 2.72
CA VAL A 89 -4.67 7.48 2.24
C VAL A 89 -3.54 7.33 1.22
N CYS A 90 -2.54 6.55 1.57
CA CYS A 90 -1.29 6.44 0.84
C CYS A 90 -1.20 5.11 0.10
N PHE A 91 -1.03 5.18 -1.22
CA PHE A 91 -0.78 3.99 -2.05
C PHE A 91 0.72 3.72 -2.09
N VAL A 92 1.11 2.48 -1.83
CA VAL A 92 2.52 2.07 -1.80
C VAL A 92 2.75 1.04 -2.90
N SER A 93 3.69 1.32 -3.79
CA SER A 93 4.16 0.36 -4.80
C SER A 93 5.53 -0.15 -4.35
N TRP A 94 5.60 -1.43 -4.03
CA TRP A 94 6.82 -2.07 -3.54
C TRP A 94 7.39 -2.99 -4.63
N THR A 95 8.52 -2.59 -5.20
CA THR A 95 9.25 -3.39 -6.19
C THR A 95 10.71 -3.48 -5.75
N PRO A 96 11.02 -4.41 -4.82
CA PRO A 96 12.34 -4.45 -4.20
C PRO A 96 13.44 -4.83 -5.20
N ASP A 97 14.65 -4.34 -4.94
CA ASP A 97 15.80 -4.60 -5.80
C ASP A 97 16.07 -6.09 -5.98
N GLY A 98 15.75 -6.90 -4.97
CA GLY A 98 15.92 -8.36 -5.02
C GLY A 98 14.85 -9.10 -5.83
N ALA A 99 13.81 -8.41 -6.31
CA ALA A 99 12.78 -9.07 -7.10
C ALA A 99 13.27 -9.36 -8.52
N LYS A 100 12.71 -10.41 -9.12
CA LYS A 100 13.03 -10.75 -10.51
C LYS A 100 12.52 -9.66 -11.45
N ILE A 101 13.20 -9.48 -12.59
CA ILE A 101 12.84 -8.46 -13.58
C ILE A 101 11.38 -8.58 -14.00
N ARG A 102 10.88 -9.80 -14.20
CA ARG A 102 9.49 -10.02 -14.59
C ARG A 102 8.52 -9.46 -13.55
N GLN A 103 8.82 -9.64 -12.26
CA GLN A 103 8.02 -9.10 -11.15
C GLN A 103 8.02 -7.57 -11.21
N LYS A 104 9.19 -6.97 -11.33
CA LYS A 104 9.32 -5.51 -11.40
C LYS A 104 8.53 -4.93 -12.55
N MET A 105 8.61 -5.54 -13.73
CA MET A 105 7.89 -5.07 -14.90
C MET A 105 6.38 -5.21 -14.75
N MET A 106 5.93 -6.34 -14.21
CA MET A 106 4.50 -6.62 -14.02
C MET A 106 3.87 -5.64 -13.02
N TYR A 107 4.52 -5.43 -11.87
CA TYR A 107 4.03 -4.47 -10.86
C TYR A 107 4.09 -3.04 -11.37
N GLY A 108 5.16 -2.68 -12.07
CA GLY A 108 5.29 -1.34 -12.66
C GLY A 108 4.24 -1.06 -13.72
N ALA A 109 3.97 -2.02 -14.59
CA ALA A 109 2.99 -1.85 -15.67
C ALA A 109 1.54 -1.78 -15.15
N THR A 110 1.27 -2.40 -14.00
CA THR A 110 -0.09 -2.49 -13.43
C THR A 110 -0.38 -1.35 -12.45
N GLN A 111 0.66 -0.68 -11.94
CA GLN A 111 0.58 0.30 -10.86
C GLN A 111 -0.49 1.38 -11.08
N GLU A 112 -0.42 2.09 -12.19
CA GLU A 112 -1.32 3.24 -12.44
C GLU A 112 -2.77 2.80 -12.63
N SER A 113 -2.98 1.70 -13.33
CA SER A 113 -4.31 1.16 -13.56
C SER A 113 -4.96 0.73 -12.23
N PHE A 114 -4.22 0.03 -11.38
CA PHE A 114 -4.73 -0.40 -10.09
C PHE A 114 -4.99 0.79 -9.17
N LYS A 115 -4.01 1.69 -9.04
CA LYS A 115 -4.17 2.89 -8.21
C LYS A 115 -5.40 3.70 -8.66
N GLY A 116 -5.58 3.85 -9.96
CA GLY A 116 -6.71 4.59 -10.52
C GLY A 116 -8.06 3.96 -10.22
N SER A 117 -8.10 2.66 -9.92
CA SER A 117 -9.34 1.97 -9.56
C SER A 117 -9.69 2.13 -8.07
N LEU A 118 -8.79 2.71 -7.28
CA LEU A 118 -8.97 2.91 -5.83
C LEU A 118 -9.33 4.37 -5.56
N ASP A 119 -10.56 4.62 -5.15
CA ASP A 119 -11.03 5.98 -4.90
C ASP A 119 -10.44 6.54 -3.61
N GLY A 120 -10.01 7.79 -3.64
CA GLY A 120 -9.59 8.51 -2.44
C GLY A 120 -8.10 8.40 -2.09
N ILE A 121 -7.28 7.86 -2.97
CA ILE A 121 -5.83 7.87 -2.76
C ILE A 121 -5.32 9.32 -2.80
N LYS A 122 -4.61 9.74 -1.77
CA LYS A 122 -4.10 11.11 -1.64
C LYS A 122 -2.59 11.21 -1.85
N SER A 123 -1.85 10.14 -1.57
CA SER A 123 -0.39 10.13 -1.70
C SER A 123 0.06 8.84 -2.34
N THR A 124 1.22 8.85 -2.97
CA THR A 124 1.81 7.67 -3.58
C THR A 124 3.26 7.54 -3.14
N ILE A 125 3.63 6.34 -2.71
CA ILE A 125 5.01 5.98 -2.39
C ILE A 125 5.45 4.90 -3.36
N VAL A 126 6.56 5.11 -4.05
CA VAL A 126 7.20 4.09 -4.88
C VAL A 126 8.51 3.74 -4.18
N ALA A 127 8.66 2.50 -3.77
CA ALA A 127 9.79 2.06 -2.97
C ALA A 127 10.46 0.83 -3.54
N HIS A 128 11.79 0.81 -3.51
CA HIS A 128 12.63 -0.29 -3.99
C HIS A 128 13.46 -0.90 -2.86
N ASP A 129 13.47 -0.28 -1.68
CA ASP A 129 14.14 -0.78 -0.49
C ASP A 129 13.51 -0.18 0.77
N ALA A 130 13.96 -0.64 1.93
CA ALA A 130 13.41 -0.20 3.21
C ALA A 130 13.66 1.29 3.48
N SER A 131 14.77 1.84 3.00
CA SER A 131 15.06 3.27 3.22
C SER A 131 14.12 4.15 2.41
N ASP A 132 13.72 3.73 1.21
CA ASP A 132 12.71 4.46 0.42
C ASP A 132 11.39 4.56 1.20
N LEU A 133 10.98 3.48 1.84
CA LEU A 133 9.73 3.48 2.63
C LEU A 133 9.79 4.52 3.74
N THR A 134 10.90 4.57 4.46
CA THR A 134 11.10 5.51 5.56
C THR A 134 11.12 6.96 5.06
N ASP A 135 11.91 7.22 4.02
CA ASP A 135 12.09 8.57 3.48
C ASP A 135 10.81 9.12 2.85
N GLU A 136 10.11 8.29 2.09
CA GLU A 136 8.89 8.71 1.41
C GLU A 136 7.75 8.95 2.41
N ARG A 137 7.65 8.12 3.46
CA ARG A 137 6.68 8.35 4.51
C ARG A 137 6.94 9.67 5.21
N ALA A 138 8.21 9.94 5.53
CA ALA A 138 8.60 11.20 6.16
C ALA A 138 8.19 12.40 5.31
N SER A 139 8.33 12.30 3.98
CA SER A 139 7.92 13.37 3.06
C SER A 139 6.41 13.62 3.11
N VAL A 140 5.61 12.56 3.20
CA VAL A 140 4.15 12.70 3.31
C VAL A 140 3.78 13.38 4.63
N LEU A 141 4.42 13.01 5.72
CA LEU A 141 4.12 13.56 7.05
C LEU A 141 4.49 15.03 7.20
N LYS A 142 5.32 15.58 6.32
CA LYS A 142 5.70 17.00 6.33
C LYS A 142 4.67 17.90 5.64
N LYS A 143 3.74 17.32 4.93
CA LYS A 143 2.69 18.09 4.23
C LYS A 143 1.53 18.43 5.20
#